data_1ac1f2b5a417976a95cef3d1d31c38e6
#
_entry.id   1ac1f2b5a417976a95cef3d1d31c38e6
#
_cell.length_a   1.000
_cell.length_b   1.000
_cell.length_c   1.000
_cell.angle_alpha   90.00
_cell.angle_beta   90.00
_cell.angle_gamma   90.00
#
_symmetry.space_group_name_H-M   'P 1'
#
loop_
_entity.id
_entity.type
_entity.pdbx_description
1 polymer ?
#
loop_
_entity_poly.entity_id
_entity_poly.type
_entity_poly.pdbx_seq_one_letter_code
_entity_poly.pdbx_strand_id
1 'polypeptide(L)'
;MAKEHLIDVQPIRSLEKLDDMKWSLKRHCSERDYILFLLGINTGLRVSDLLSLKVKDVKGKMKIIIKEGKTKKPRTIQLNNVFNELATYIDTIDSEWLFPSRKGDKPISKIQAYRQLNKAADMVDIESVGTHTMRKTFGYWYYKQSKDVAKLQMILNHSHPEITLKYIGIADEEEIEDSLNGFVL
;
A
#
# COMPACT_ATOMS: atom_id res chain seq x y z
N MET A 1 -11.04 31.35 2.79
CA MET A 1 -10.90 29.96 2.33
C MET A 1 -9.54 29.47 2.80
N ALA A 2 -9.52 28.66 3.86
CA ALA A 2 -8.30 28.05 4.38
C ALA A 2 -7.76 27.07 3.32
N LYS A 3 -6.54 27.28 2.84
CA LYS A 3 -5.80 26.25 2.12
C LYS A 3 -5.63 25.09 3.10
N GLU A 4 -6.36 23.98 2.87
CA GLU A 4 -5.99 22.70 3.46
C GLU A 4 -4.50 22.50 3.17
N HIS A 5 -3.68 22.49 4.20
CA HIS A 5 -2.32 21.98 4.10
C HIS A 5 -2.46 20.54 3.64
N LEU A 6 -2.21 20.32 2.35
CA LEU A 6 -2.02 18.98 1.81
C LEU A 6 -0.88 18.34 2.62
N ILE A 7 -1.24 17.53 3.60
CA ILE A 7 -0.25 16.72 4.34
C ILE A 7 0.51 15.93 3.28
N ASP A 8 1.81 16.20 3.16
CA ASP A 8 2.66 15.43 2.25
C ASP A 8 2.79 14.01 2.80
N VAL A 9 1.94 13.14 2.27
CA VAL A 9 1.85 11.74 2.67
C VAL A 9 3.18 11.05 2.40
N GLN A 10 3.78 10.46 3.45
CA GLN A 10 5.10 9.82 3.37
C GLN A 10 5.01 8.28 3.36
N PRO A 11 6.04 7.58 2.83
CA PRO A 11 6.20 6.15 3.05
C PRO A 11 6.64 5.87 4.49
N ILE A 12 6.31 4.70 5.02
CA ILE A 12 6.87 4.21 6.28
C ILE A 12 8.23 3.60 5.98
N ARG A 13 9.30 4.27 6.41
CA ARG A 13 10.69 3.96 6.06
C ARG A 13 11.43 3.09 7.08
N SER A 14 10.83 2.82 8.24
CA SER A 14 11.38 1.96 9.29
C SER A 14 10.61 0.64 9.34
N LEU A 15 11.33 -0.49 9.45
CA LEU A 15 10.72 -1.81 9.66
C LEU A 15 10.02 -1.88 11.01
N GLU A 16 10.60 -1.29 12.06
CA GLU A 16 10.00 -1.18 13.38
C GLU A 16 8.65 -0.46 13.30
N LYS A 17 8.59 0.72 12.66
CA LYS A 17 7.34 1.47 12.45
C LYS A 17 6.32 0.71 11.59
N LEU A 18 6.76 -0.13 10.65
CA LEU A 18 5.87 -1.02 9.91
C LEU A 18 5.24 -2.07 10.83
N ASP A 19 6.01 -2.64 11.74
CA ASP A 19 5.52 -3.63 12.70
C ASP A 19 4.62 -2.99 13.75
N ASP A 20 4.96 -1.80 14.24
CA ASP A 20 4.11 -0.96 15.10
C ASP A 20 2.75 -0.68 14.44
N MET A 21 2.76 -0.29 13.16
CA MET A 21 1.54 -0.02 12.40
C MET A 21 0.68 -1.28 12.25
N LYS A 22 1.28 -2.43 11.93
CA LYS A 22 0.58 -3.72 11.84
C LYS A 22 -0.04 -4.11 13.18
N TRP A 23 0.74 -3.97 14.26
CA TRP A 23 0.28 -4.23 15.63
C TRP A 23 -0.90 -3.30 16.00
N SER A 24 -0.75 -2.01 15.74
CA SER A 24 -1.78 -1.02 16.05
C SER A 24 -3.09 -1.28 15.30
N LEU A 25 -3.01 -1.64 14.01
CA LEU A 25 -4.19 -2.00 13.22
C LEU A 25 -4.93 -3.20 13.81
N LYS A 26 -4.20 -4.25 14.20
CA LYS A 26 -4.80 -5.43 14.85
C LYS A 26 -5.41 -5.10 16.21
N ARG A 27 -4.77 -4.24 16.99
CA ARG A 27 -5.18 -3.91 18.35
C ARG A 27 -6.33 -2.90 18.42
N HIS A 28 -6.31 -1.88 17.57
CA HIS A 28 -7.16 -0.70 17.69
C HIS A 28 -8.18 -0.51 16.55
N CYS A 29 -8.06 -1.31 15.47
CA CYS A 29 -8.96 -1.26 14.33
C CYS A 29 -9.65 -2.61 14.12
N SER A 30 -9.68 -3.12 12.89
CA SER A 30 -10.29 -4.41 12.58
C SER A 30 -9.35 -5.25 11.71
N GLU A 31 -9.59 -6.57 11.67
CA GLU A 31 -8.85 -7.48 10.78
C GLU A 31 -8.94 -7.03 9.32
N ARG A 32 -10.11 -6.54 8.89
CA ARG A 32 -10.29 -5.93 7.57
C ARG A 32 -9.28 -4.81 7.30
N ASP A 33 -9.10 -3.91 8.27
CA ASP A 33 -8.23 -2.73 8.11
C ASP A 33 -6.75 -3.15 8.12
N TYR A 34 -6.40 -4.17 8.91
CA TYR A 34 -5.09 -4.80 8.89
C TYR A 34 -4.78 -5.45 7.54
N ILE A 35 -5.70 -6.26 6.99
CA ILE A 35 -5.52 -6.92 5.69
C ILE A 35 -5.47 -5.89 4.55
N LEU A 36 -6.25 -4.82 4.64
CA LEU A 36 -6.15 -3.72 3.67
C LEU A 36 -4.76 -3.10 3.64
N PHE A 37 -4.19 -2.82 4.81
CA PHE A 37 -2.83 -2.30 4.94
C PHE A 37 -1.80 -3.31 4.43
N LEU A 38 -1.89 -4.56 4.87
CA LEU A 38 -0.98 -5.64 4.48
C LEU A 38 -0.94 -5.83 2.95
N LEU A 39 -2.10 -5.91 2.29
CA LEU A 39 -2.19 -5.96 0.84
C LEU A 39 -1.62 -4.70 0.19
N GLY A 40 -1.92 -3.53 0.73
CA GLY A 40 -1.44 -2.26 0.19
C GLY A 40 0.09 -2.17 0.14
N ILE A 41 0.77 -2.53 1.24
CA ILE A 41 2.25 -2.49 1.33
C ILE A 41 2.96 -3.64 0.60
N ASN A 42 2.26 -4.73 0.25
CA ASN A 42 2.84 -5.87 -0.48
C ASN A 42 2.53 -5.86 -1.98
N THR A 43 1.52 -5.11 -2.41
CA THR A 43 1.11 -5.06 -3.82
C THR A 43 1.32 -3.70 -4.48
N GLY A 44 1.41 -2.64 -3.68
CA GLY A 44 1.49 -1.27 -4.16
C GLY A 44 0.26 -0.84 -4.96
N LEU A 45 -0.89 -1.48 -4.80
CA LEU A 45 -2.14 -1.07 -5.42
C LEU A 45 -2.62 0.28 -4.89
N ARG A 46 -3.35 1.03 -5.71
CA ARG A 46 -4.08 2.21 -5.21
C ARG A 46 -5.21 1.76 -4.29
N VAL A 47 -5.50 2.56 -3.26
CA VAL A 47 -6.60 2.24 -2.33
C VAL A 47 -7.92 1.99 -3.07
N SER A 48 -8.20 2.71 -4.15
CA SER A 48 -9.41 2.48 -4.95
C SER A 48 -9.46 1.09 -5.59
N ASP A 49 -8.30 0.59 -6.02
CA ASP A 49 -8.21 -0.71 -6.67
C ASP A 49 -8.29 -1.82 -5.62
N LEU A 50 -7.65 -1.63 -4.44
CA LEU A 50 -7.82 -2.53 -3.28
C LEU A 50 -9.29 -2.64 -2.87
N LEU A 51 -9.97 -1.52 -2.68
CA LEU A 51 -11.36 -1.50 -2.22
C LEU A 51 -12.35 -2.07 -3.25
N SER A 52 -11.97 -2.18 -4.52
CA SER A 52 -12.78 -2.81 -5.57
C SER A 52 -12.64 -4.33 -5.66
N LEU A 53 -11.71 -4.92 -4.90
CA LEU A 53 -11.52 -6.37 -4.90
C LEU A 53 -12.70 -7.10 -4.26
N LYS A 54 -13.11 -8.18 -4.92
CA LYS A 54 -14.10 -9.12 -4.40
C LYS A 54 -13.41 -10.37 -3.87
N VAL A 55 -14.05 -11.06 -2.94
CA VAL A 55 -13.54 -12.33 -2.39
C VAL A 55 -13.21 -13.33 -3.50
N LYS A 56 -14.08 -13.49 -4.49
CA LYS A 56 -13.88 -14.39 -5.65
C LYS A 56 -12.64 -14.05 -6.49
N ASP A 57 -12.17 -12.81 -6.43
CA ASP A 57 -11.02 -12.37 -7.21
C ASP A 57 -9.71 -12.89 -6.63
N VAL A 58 -9.67 -13.12 -5.31
CA VAL A 58 -8.44 -13.44 -4.56
C VAL A 58 -8.47 -14.81 -3.88
N LYS A 59 -9.65 -15.36 -3.53
CA LYS A 59 -9.78 -16.63 -2.78
C LYS A 59 -9.05 -17.77 -3.47
N GLY A 60 -8.11 -18.39 -2.74
CA GLY A 60 -7.33 -19.54 -3.22
C GLY A 60 -6.30 -19.23 -4.31
N LYS A 61 -6.02 -17.95 -4.57
CA LYS A 61 -5.11 -17.54 -5.65
C LYS A 61 -3.83 -16.91 -5.10
N MET A 62 -2.69 -17.38 -5.57
CA MET A 62 -1.39 -16.76 -5.27
C MET A 62 -1.03 -15.62 -6.23
N LYS A 63 -1.77 -15.49 -7.33
CA LYS A 63 -1.57 -14.50 -8.38
C LYS A 63 -2.91 -14.12 -8.99
N ILE A 64 -3.12 -12.82 -9.17
CA ILE A 64 -4.33 -12.29 -9.83
C ILE A 64 -3.96 -11.29 -10.91
N ILE A 65 -4.88 -11.05 -11.82
CA ILE A 65 -4.79 -9.96 -12.81
C ILE A 65 -5.96 -9.03 -12.57
N ILE A 66 -5.66 -7.77 -12.33
CA ILE A 66 -6.66 -6.72 -12.18
C ILE A 66 -6.54 -5.68 -13.29
N LYS A 67 -7.64 -5.01 -13.59
CA LYS A 67 -7.64 -3.82 -14.43
C LYS A 67 -7.67 -2.59 -13.53
N GLU A 68 -6.57 -1.85 -13.49
CA GLU A 68 -6.48 -0.65 -12.64
C GLU A 68 -7.53 0.39 -13.04
N GLY A 69 -8.23 0.95 -12.05
CA GLY A 69 -9.32 1.90 -12.27
C GLY A 69 -8.87 3.20 -12.96
N LYS A 70 -7.70 3.73 -12.61
CA LYS A 70 -7.18 5.00 -13.15
C LYS A 70 -6.56 4.83 -14.55
N THR A 71 -5.74 3.82 -14.76
CA THR A 71 -4.96 3.66 -15.99
C THR A 71 -5.61 2.75 -17.02
N LYS A 72 -6.64 1.98 -16.59
CA LYS A 72 -7.35 0.96 -17.40
C LYS A 72 -6.43 -0.17 -17.91
N LYS A 73 -5.17 -0.23 -17.45
CA LYS A 73 -4.22 -1.25 -17.86
C LYS A 73 -4.35 -2.51 -16.99
N PRO A 74 -4.17 -3.71 -17.54
CA PRO A 74 -4.07 -4.93 -16.75
C PRO A 74 -2.77 -4.90 -15.94
N ARG A 75 -2.84 -5.40 -14.70
CA ARG A 75 -1.69 -5.54 -13.83
C ARG A 75 -1.74 -6.89 -13.12
N THR A 76 -0.64 -7.60 -13.20
CA THR A 76 -0.44 -8.84 -12.42
C THR A 76 -0.02 -8.51 -11.00
N ILE A 77 -0.67 -9.12 -10.03
CA ILE A 77 -0.42 -8.94 -8.60
C ILE A 77 -0.04 -10.29 -8.01
N GLN A 78 1.07 -10.35 -7.30
CA GLN A 78 1.48 -11.51 -6.51
C GLN A 78 0.87 -11.41 -5.12
N LEU A 79 0.28 -12.50 -4.62
CA LEU A 79 -0.37 -12.60 -3.31
C LEU A 79 0.31 -13.61 -2.39
N ASN A 80 1.34 -14.32 -2.88
CA ASN A 80 2.03 -15.37 -2.14
C ASN A 80 2.56 -14.89 -0.77
N ASN A 81 3.05 -13.66 -0.68
CA ASN A 81 3.58 -13.09 0.57
C ASN A 81 2.52 -12.80 1.64
N VAL A 82 1.24 -12.80 1.27
CA VAL A 82 0.11 -12.47 2.15
C VAL A 82 -0.98 -13.55 2.09
N PHE A 83 -0.68 -14.68 1.45
CA PHE A 83 -1.67 -15.71 1.12
C PHE A 83 -2.35 -16.28 2.35
N ASN A 84 -1.60 -16.64 3.39
CA ASN A 84 -2.14 -17.28 4.59
C ASN A 84 -3.02 -16.31 5.41
N GLU A 85 -2.56 -15.08 5.60
CA GLU A 85 -3.34 -14.06 6.32
C GLU A 85 -4.62 -13.72 5.54
N LEU A 86 -4.51 -13.61 4.22
CA LEU A 86 -5.64 -13.34 3.35
C LEU A 86 -6.66 -14.49 3.39
N ALA A 87 -6.21 -15.74 3.34
CA ALA A 87 -7.09 -16.92 3.42
C ALA A 87 -7.83 -16.95 4.76
N THR A 88 -7.11 -16.80 5.87
CA THR A 88 -7.69 -16.75 7.22
C THR A 88 -8.74 -15.65 7.33
N TYR A 89 -8.44 -14.46 6.83
CA TYR A 89 -9.38 -13.35 6.84
C TYR A 89 -10.65 -13.62 6.01
N ILE A 90 -10.49 -14.17 4.80
CA ILE A 90 -11.62 -14.49 3.90
C ILE A 90 -12.60 -15.45 4.55
N ASP A 91 -12.13 -16.39 5.34
CA ASP A 91 -12.98 -17.37 6.04
C ASP A 91 -13.81 -16.74 7.19
N THR A 92 -13.47 -15.49 7.60
CA THR A 92 -14.20 -14.75 8.65
C THR A 92 -15.25 -13.79 8.12
N ILE A 93 -15.33 -13.56 6.80
CA ILE A 93 -16.24 -12.59 6.21
C ILE A 93 -17.35 -13.26 5.39
N ASP A 94 -18.57 -12.79 5.56
CA ASP A 94 -19.73 -13.15 4.73
C ASP A 94 -20.10 -11.96 3.86
N SER A 95 -19.37 -11.78 2.77
CA SER A 95 -19.54 -10.67 1.82
C SER A 95 -18.91 -11.00 0.48
N GLU A 96 -19.48 -10.48 -0.61
CA GLU A 96 -18.80 -10.54 -1.91
C GLU A 96 -17.57 -9.63 -1.97
N TRP A 97 -17.55 -8.54 -1.18
CA TRP A 97 -16.47 -7.56 -1.12
C TRP A 97 -15.37 -7.99 -0.16
N LEU A 98 -14.12 -7.88 -0.59
CA LEU A 98 -12.98 -8.20 0.26
C LEU A 98 -12.87 -7.25 1.47
N PHE A 99 -13.29 -6.00 1.31
CA PHE A 99 -13.27 -4.98 2.38
C PHE A 99 -14.68 -4.43 2.62
N PRO A 100 -15.59 -5.23 3.21
CA PRO A 100 -16.99 -4.86 3.34
C PRO A 100 -17.23 -3.69 4.27
N SER A 101 -18.22 -2.88 3.96
CA SER A 101 -18.77 -1.87 4.86
C SER A 101 -19.71 -2.53 5.87
N ARG A 102 -19.81 -1.96 7.07
CA ARG A 102 -20.85 -2.33 8.04
C ARG A 102 -22.24 -1.85 7.62
N LYS A 103 -22.31 -0.96 6.63
CA LYS A 103 -23.56 -0.35 6.14
C LYS A 103 -23.78 -0.73 4.67
N GLY A 104 -24.70 -1.67 4.45
CA GLY A 104 -25.10 -2.12 3.13
C GLY A 104 -24.06 -2.98 2.40
N ASP A 105 -24.49 -3.56 1.30
CA ASP A 105 -23.67 -4.46 0.48
C ASP A 105 -22.75 -3.68 -0.47
N LYS A 106 -21.68 -3.12 0.11
CA LYS A 106 -20.66 -2.34 -0.60
C LYS A 106 -19.33 -2.34 0.15
N PRO A 107 -18.21 -2.05 -0.51
CA PRO A 107 -16.93 -1.90 0.18
C PRO A 107 -16.92 -0.63 1.05
N ILE A 108 -15.96 -0.56 1.98
CA ILE A 108 -15.70 0.70 2.70
C ILE A 108 -15.26 1.79 1.73
N SER A 109 -15.55 3.03 2.11
CA SER A 109 -15.10 4.20 1.34
C SER A 109 -13.61 4.49 1.59
N LYS A 110 -12.98 5.23 0.65
CA LYS A 110 -11.62 5.75 0.83
C LYS A 110 -11.48 6.58 2.11
N ILE A 111 -12.52 7.34 2.47
CA ILE A 111 -12.56 8.16 3.69
C ILE A 111 -12.53 7.26 4.94
N GLN A 112 -13.26 6.14 4.92
CA GLN A 112 -13.22 5.18 6.04
C GLN A 112 -11.85 4.51 6.14
N ALA A 113 -11.27 4.06 5.02
CA ALA A 113 -9.92 3.51 4.98
C ALA A 113 -8.89 4.52 5.54
N TYR A 114 -8.95 5.78 5.08
CA TYR A 114 -8.09 6.86 5.58
C TYR A 114 -8.22 7.03 7.10
N ARG A 115 -9.46 7.12 7.62
CA ARG A 115 -9.70 7.29 9.06
C ARG A 115 -9.13 6.14 9.89
N GLN A 116 -9.25 4.88 9.43
CA GLN A 116 -8.71 3.74 10.16
C GLN A 116 -7.17 3.72 10.13
N LEU A 117 -6.57 4.02 8.98
CA LEU A 117 -5.11 4.12 8.87
C LEU A 117 -4.54 5.21 9.80
N ASN A 118 -5.15 6.40 9.82
CA ASN A 118 -4.71 7.48 10.71
C ASN A 118 -4.91 7.12 12.18
N LYS A 119 -6.08 6.56 12.55
CA LYS A 119 -6.32 6.10 13.92
C LYS A 119 -5.23 5.14 14.40
N ALA A 120 -4.83 4.18 13.53
CA ALA A 120 -3.77 3.24 13.90
C ALA A 120 -2.40 3.92 13.98
N ALA A 121 -2.11 4.85 13.08
CA ALA A 121 -0.85 5.59 13.05
C ALA A 121 -0.68 6.50 14.27
N ASP A 122 -1.75 7.21 14.68
CA ASP A 122 -1.76 8.08 15.85
C ASP A 122 -1.44 7.31 17.15
N MET A 123 -1.83 6.03 17.24
CA MET A 123 -1.57 5.18 18.41
C MET A 123 -0.10 4.74 18.57
N VAL A 124 0.72 4.95 17.53
CA VAL A 124 2.14 4.52 17.48
C VAL A 124 3.05 5.63 16.95
N ASP A 125 2.60 6.86 17.04
CA ASP A 125 3.36 8.07 16.67
C ASP A 125 3.95 8.00 15.26
N ILE A 126 3.12 7.60 14.28
CA ILE A 126 3.47 7.63 12.86
C ILE A 126 2.72 8.78 12.21
N GLU A 127 3.47 9.80 11.81
CA GLU A 127 2.94 10.98 11.15
C GLU A 127 2.75 10.82 9.64
N SER A 128 2.04 11.77 9.02
CA SER A 128 1.92 11.92 7.56
C SER A 128 1.34 10.71 6.84
N VAL A 129 0.45 9.96 7.53
CA VAL A 129 -0.21 8.77 6.98
C VAL A 129 -1.46 9.15 6.19
N GLY A 130 -1.59 8.56 5.01
CA GLY A 130 -2.75 8.72 4.13
C GLY A 130 -3.00 7.49 3.27
N THR A 131 -3.99 7.58 2.38
CA THR A 131 -4.32 6.47 1.49
C THR A 131 -3.22 6.11 0.49
N HIS A 132 -2.27 7.01 0.25
CA HIS A 132 -1.09 6.77 -0.59
C HIS A 132 0.10 6.19 0.19
N THR A 133 0.12 6.26 1.53
CA THR A 133 1.21 5.73 2.35
C THR A 133 1.52 4.26 2.03
N MET A 134 0.51 3.41 1.94
CA MET A 134 0.72 1.99 1.63
C MET A 134 1.47 1.79 0.31
N ARG A 135 1.05 2.50 -0.74
CA ARG A 135 1.66 2.41 -2.07
C ARG A 135 3.05 3.06 -2.12
N LYS A 136 3.25 4.18 -1.42
CA LYS A 136 4.57 4.81 -1.25
C LYS A 136 5.52 3.88 -0.48
N THR A 137 5.04 3.24 0.58
CA THR A 137 5.80 2.28 1.39
C THR A 137 6.23 1.07 0.56
N PHE A 138 5.31 0.47 -0.22
CA PHE A 138 5.66 -0.58 -1.18
C PHE A 138 6.79 -0.13 -2.12
N GLY A 139 6.64 1.04 -2.74
CA GLY A 139 7.60 1.55 -3.70
C GLY A 139 8.97 1.83 -3.06
N TYR A 140 8.99 2.44 -1.88
CA TYR A 140 10.21 2.72 -1.13
C TYR A 140 10.98 1.43 -0.82
N TRP A 141 10.34 0.42 -0.23
CA TRP A 141 10.99 -0.83 0.14
C TRP A 141 11.38 -1.67 -1.08
N TYR A 142 10.56 -1.67 -2.15
CA TYR A 142 10.93 -2.31 -3.41
C TYR A 142 12.22 -1.69 -3.97
N TYR A 143 12.31 -0.36 -4.01
CA TYR A 143 13.49 0.34 -4.51
C TYR A 143 14.73 0.10 -3.62
N LYS A 144 14.58 0.19 -2.29
CA LYS A 144 15.69 -0.07 -1.36
C LYS A 144 16.28 -1.49 -1.53
N GLN A 145 15.44 -2.48 -1.85
CA GLN A 145 15.88 -3.86 -2.04
C GLN A 145 16.41 -4.15 -3.44
N SER A 146 15.80 -3.59 -4.48
CA SER A 146 16.13 -3.93 -5.87
C SER A 146 17.02 -2.91 -6.57
N LYS A 147 17.02 -1.65 -6.14
CA LYS A 147 17.62 -0.48 -6.80
C LYS A 147 17.16 -0.30 -8.27
N ASP A 148 16.10 -1.01 -8.68
CA ASP A 148 15.61 -1.02 -10.06
C ASP A 148 14.42 -0.05 -10.20
N VAL A 149 14.72 1.23 -10.40
CA VAL A 149 13.72 2.28 -10.60
C VAL A 149 12.90 2.05 -11.88
N ALA A 150 13.49 1.47 -12.92
CA ALA A 150 12.81 1.24 -14.18
C ALA A 150 11.68 0.21 -14.02
N LYS A 151 11.94 -0.90 -13.33
CA LYS A 151 10.86 -1.86 -12.99
C LYS A 151 9.83 -1.27 -12.04
N LEU A 152 10.27 -0.50 -11.02
CA LEU A 152 9.34 0.14 -10.11
C LEU A 152 8.43 1.13 -10.83
N GLN A 153 8.98 1.93 -11.75
CA GLN A 153 8.22 2.83 -12.62
C GLN A 153 7.12 2.08 -13.38
N MET A 154 7.45 0.94 -13.98
CA MET A 154 6.47 0.09 -14.68
C MET A 154 5.41 -0.45 -13.72
N ILE A 155 5.80 -0.94 -12.54
CA ILE A 155 4.90 -1.45 -11.50
C ILE A 155 3.94 -0.36 -11.03
N LEU A 156 4.44 0.84 -10.79
CA LEU A 156 3.63 1.97 -10.34
C LEU A 156 2.93 2.70 -11.50
N ASN A 157 3.23 2.33 -12.75
CA ASN A 157 2.63 2.92 -13.94
C ASN A 157 2.84 4.45 -13.99
N HIS A 158 4.07 4.88 -13.71
CA HIS A 158 4.51 6.26 -13.82
C HIS A 158 5.11 6.52 -15.20
N SER A 159 5.10 7.77 -15.66
CA SER A 159 5.61 8.15 -16.97
C SER A 159 7.13 8.23 -17.04
N HIS A 160 7.79 8.59 -15.93
CA HIS A 160 9.25 8.79 -15.86
C HIS A 160 9.82 8.26 -14.54
N PRO A 161 11.12 7.84 -14.53
CA PRO A 161 11.81 7.39 -13.32
C PRO A 161 11.84 8.46 -12.22
N GLU A 162 12.11 9.72 -12.55
CA GLU A 162 12.19 10.84 -11.59
C GLU A 162 10.86 11.02 -10.84
N ILE A 163 9.73 10.83 -11.53
CA ILE A 163 8.41 10.86 -10.89
C ILE A 163 8.29 9.73 -9.87
N THR A 164 8.87 8.57 -10.16
CA THR A 164 8.86 7.42 -9.26
C THR A 164 9.69 7.68 -8.02
N LEU A 165 10.91 8.17 -8.16
CA LEU A 165 11.80 8.50 -7.05
C LEU A 165 11.18 9.59 -6.16
N LYS A 166 10.74 10.69 -6.75
CA LYS A 166 10.02 11.74 -6.02
C LYS A 166 8.77 11.22 -5.31
N TYR A 167 8.01 10.32 -5.95
CA TYR A 167 6.80 9.73 -5.37
C TYR A 167 7.08 8.92 -4.12
N ILE A 168 8.16 8.15 -4.09
CA ILE A 168 8.58 7.34 -2.93
C ILE A 168 9.44 8.13 -1.93
N GLY A 169 9.73 9.39 -2.23
CA GLY A 169 10.47 10.29 -1.35
C GLY A 169 11.98 9.99 -1.28
N ILE A 170 12.57 9.53 -2.37
CA ILE A 170 14.02 9.44 -2.57
C ILE A 170 14.46 10.75 -3.22
N ALA A 171 15.42 11.44 -2.61
CA ALA A 171 16.04 12.62 -3.19
C ALA A 171 17.13 12.22 -4.20
N ASP A 172 17.33 13.03 -5.24
CA ASP A 172 18.33 12.77 -6.28
C ASP A 172 19.75 12.68 -5.68
N GLU A 173 20.05 13.50 -4.67
CA GLU A 173 21.34 13.49 -3.96
C GLU A 173 21.56 12.17 -3.20
N GLU A 174 20.53 11.65 -2.49
CA GLU A 174 20.60 10.36 -1.79
C GLU A 174 20.85 9.21 -2.77
N GLU A 175 20.25 9.26 -3.96
CA GLU A 175 20.43 8.23 -4.98
C GLU A 175 21.84 8.25 -5.58
N ILE A 176 22.40 9.44 -5.85
CA ILE A 176 23.75 9.57 -6.36
C ILE A 176 24.76 9.05 -5.33
N GLU A 177 24.60 9.44 -4.05
CA GLU A 177 25.47 8.99 -2.98
C GLU A 177 25.39 7.47 -2.79
N ASP A 178 24.20 6.90 -2.76
CA ASP A 178 23.97 5.44 -2.67
C ASP A 178 24.59 4.69 -3.89
N SER A 179 24.54 5.28 -5.09
CA SER A 179 25.06 4.65 -6.30
C SER A 179 26.59 4.64 -6.37
N LEU A 180 27.23 5.64 -5.76
CA LEU A 180 28.69 5.74 -5.68
C LEU A 180 29.26 4.94 -4.51
N ASN A 181 28.43 4.60 -3.53
CA ASN A 181 28.84 3.87 -2.35
C ASN A 181 29.21 2.43 -2.71
N GLY A 182 30.51 2.09 -2.67
CA GLY A 182 31.02 0.78 -3.06
C GLY A 182 31.39 0.65 -4.55
N PHE A 183 31.30 1.74 -5.34
CA PHE A 183 31.80 1.72 -6.72
C PHE A 183 33.34 1.71 -6.71
N VAL A 184 33.91 0.63 -7.23
CA VAL A 184 35.37 0.44 -7.42
C VAL A 184 35.60 -0.07 -8.85
N LEU A 185 36.60 0.53 -9.55
CA LEU A 185 37.06 0.07 -10.85
C LEU A 185 38.09 -1.04 -10.69
#